data_c7c0e028fc3db9dc422f4ddcdd603afd
#
_entry.id   c7c0e028fc3db9dc422f4ddcdd603afd
#
_cell.length_a   1.000
_cell.length_b   1.000
_cell.length_c   1.000
_cell.angle_alpha   90.00
_cell.angle_beta   90.00
_cell.angle_gamma   90.00
#
_symmetry.space_group_name_H-M   'P 1'
#
loop_
_entity.id
_entity.type
_entity.pdbx_description
1 polymer ?
#
loop_
_entity_poly.entity_id
_entity_poly.type
_entity_poly.pdbx_seq_one_letter_code
_entity_poly.pdbx_strand_id
1 'polypeptide(L)'
;TYLARILRDHCAAYQPSLWMETHMANFEGKTVIVTGGGGGIGGATSKRFAADGAKVAVFDMNVEAAQKVVDEIKAAGGVAQAFKCNITDRAEVDAAVAAAEAALGPIAVLVNNAGWDVFKPFTKTVPAEWDKLIAINLTGALHMLHAVLPGMAERKYGRIVNIASDAARGGSSGEAVYSACKGGLVALSKTLAREHARQSITVNVVCPGPTDTALLAGVAEGARDPAKLIEAFKSAIPLGRLGQPADLASAIAFFGSDDASFITGQVISVSGGLTMHG
;
A
#
# COMPACT_ATOMS: atom_id res chain seq x y z
N THR A 1 -54.40 13.02 -1.73
CA THR A 1 -54.40 11.70 -2.34
C THR A 1 -53.49 10.75 -1.55
N TYR A 2 -53.81 9.47 -1.50
CA TYR A 2 -53.13 8.42 -0.71
C TYR A 2 -51.61 8.40 -0.93
N LEU A 3 -51.12 8.61 -2.16
CA LEU A 3 -49.70 8.70 -2.50
C LEU A 3 -48.99 9.91 -1.81
N ALA A 4 -49.64 11.04 -1.65
CA ALA A 4 -49.04 12.23 -1.02
C ALA A 4 -48.87 12.07 0.49
N ARG A 5 -49.65 11.15 1.10
CA ARG A 5 -49.54 10.81 2.52
C ARG A 5 -48.38 9.82 2.75
N ILE A 6 -48.24 8.81 1.91
CA ILE A 6 -47.12 7.85 1.96
C ILE A 6 -45.76 8.55 1.75
N LEU A 7 -45.69 9.49 0.79
CA LEU A 7 -44.44 10.24 0.56
C LEU A 7 -44.10 11.20 1.71
N ARG A 8 -45.06 11.74 2.42
CA ARG A 8 -44.84 12.60 3.61
C ARG A 8 -44.34 11.77 4.79
N ASP A 9 -44.93 10.63 5.03
CA ASP A 9 -44.57 9.77 6.18
C ASP A 9 -43.19 9.10 5.99
N HIS A 10 -42.75 8.86 4.74
CA HIS A 10 -41.41 8.33 4.42
C HIS A 10 -40.35 9.46 4.39
N CYS A 11 -40.68 10.69 4.00
CA CYS A 11 -39.73 11.81 4.05
C CYS A 11 -39.48 12.35 5.46
N ALA A 12 -40.45 12.21 6.38
CA ALA A 12 -40.28 12.63 7.78
C ALA A 12 -39.32 11.71 8.59
N ALA A 13 -39.04 10.49 8.10
CA ALA A 13 -38.11 9.55 8.71
C ALA A 13 -36.68 9.67 8.17
N TYR A 14 -36.45 10.52 7.15
CA TYR A 14 -35.12 10.78 6.63
C TYR A 14 -34.39 11.78 7.54
N GLN A 15 -33.66 11.28 8.51
CA GLN A 15 -32.71 12.06 9.31
C GLN A 15 -31.36 12.10 8.58
N PRO A 16 -31.04 13.18 7.85
CA PRO A 16 -29.75 13.29 7.13
C PRO A 16 -28.54 13.26 8.07
N SER A 17 -28.76 13.57 9.37
CA SER A 17 -27.71 13.62 10.39
C SER A 17 -27.12 12.26 10.76
N LEU A 18 -27.83 11.14 10.53
CA LEU A 18 -27.32 9.79 10.82
C LEU A 18 -26.42 9.21 9.72
N TRP A 19 -26.43 9.80 8.51
CA TRP A 19 -25.58 9.36 7.38
C TRP A 19 -24.37 10.27 7.16
N MET A 20 -24.29 11.40 7.90
CA MET A 20 -23.16 12.34 7.83
C MET A 20 -22.12 12.15 8.94
N GLU A 21 -22.21 11.11 9.76
CA GLU A 21 -21.00 10.58 10.38
C GLU A 21 -20.18 10.01 9.24
N THR A 22 -19.23 10.80 8.77
CA THR A 22 -18.23 10.41 7.78
C THR A 22 -17.63 9.09 8.27
N HIS A 23 -18.03 7.98 7.66
CA HIS A 23 -17.37 6.70 7.83
C HIS A 23 -16.01 6.81 7.13
N MET A 24 -15.13 7.64 7.67
CA MET A 24 -13.71 7.53 7.42
C MET A 24 -13.29 6.21 8.05
N ALA A 25 -12.51 5.42 7.33
CA ALA A 25 -11.99 4.16 7.86
C ALA A 25 -11.42 4.41 9.26
N ASN A 26 -12.00 3.77 10.28
CA ASN A 26 -11.59 3.99 11.67
C ASN A 26 -10.49 3.00 12.05
N PHE A 27 -9.30 3.53 12.34
CA PHE A 27 -8.16 2.75 12.82
C PHE A 27 -7.82 3.01 14.28
N GLU A 28 -8.73 3.60 15.04
CA GLU A 28 -8.49 3.90 16.45
C GLU A 28 -8.02 2.66 17.22
N GLY A 29 -6.92 2.80 17.93
CA GLY A 29 -6.29 1.71 18.68
C GLY A 29 -5.50 0.68 17.85
N LYS A 30 -5.59 0.71 16.50
CA LYS A 30 -4.90 -0.24 15.62
C LYS A 30 -3.47 0.19 15.31
N THR A 31 -2.54 -0.75 15.34
CA THR A 31 -1.16 -0.53 14.91
C THR A 31 -1.00 -0.94 13.45
N VAL A 32 -0.42 -0.04 12.65
CA VAL A 32 -0.19 -0.22 11.22
C VAL A 32 1.30 -0.14 10.92
N ILE A 33 1.87 -1.14 10.27
CA ILE A 33 3.22 -1.07 9.69
C ILE A 33 3.11 -0.65 8.23
N VAL A 34 3.93 0.35 7.83
CA VAL A 34 4.13 0.73 6.43
C VAL A 34 5.60 0.63 6.09
N THR A 35 5.99 -0.28 5.20
CA THR A 35 7.37 -0.42 4.73
C THR A 35 7.66 0.57 3.60
N GLY A 36 8.89 1.14 3.55
CA GLY A 36 9.18 2.25 2.66
C GLY A 36 8.32 3.48 3.01
N GLY A 37 7.99 3.63 4.30
CA GLY A 37 7.08 4.64 4.81
C GLY A 37 7.65 6.05 4.88
N GLY A 38 8.94 6.23 4.58
CA GLY A 38 9.64 7.52 4.63
C GLY A 38 9.39 8.45 3.43
N GLY A 39 8.61 8.03 2.42
CA GLY A 39 8.34 8.90 1.28
C GLY A 39 7.40 8.30 0.24
N GLY A 40 7.10 9.05 -0.80
CA GLY A 40 6.26 8.63 -1.91
C GLY A 40 4.89 8.08 -1.46
N ILE A 41 4.50 6.94 -2.02
CA ILE A 41 3.24 6.26 -1.68
C ILE A 41 3.23 5.85 -0.21
N GLY A 42 4.36 5.31 0.32
CA GLY A 42 4.44 4.88 1.72
C GLY A 42 4.27 6.03 2.71
N GLY A 43 4.91 7.18 2.46
CA GLY A 43 4.75 8.36 3.30
C GLY A 43 3.33 8.92 3.30
N ALA A 44 2.68 8.99 2.13
CA ALA A 44 1.28 9.39 2.02
C ALA A 44 0.35 8.39 2.73
N THR A 45 0.62 7.08 2.59
CA THR A 45 -0.11 6.01 3.26
C THR A 45 0.02 6.10 4.78
N SER A 46 1.24 6.32 5.29
CA SER A 46 1.49 6.49 6.72
C SER A 46 0.70 7.68 7.30
N LYS A 47 0.73 8.82 6.61
CA LYS A 47 -0.05 10.01 7.01
C LYS A 47 -1.55 9.74 6.95
N ARG A 48 -2.03 9.05 5.95
CA ARG A 48 -3.45 8.72 5.82
C ARG A 48 -3.92 7.82 6.96
N PHE A 49 -3.22 6.73 7.27
CA PHE A 49 -3.58 5.88 8.40
C PHE A 49 -3.58 6.62 9.74
N ALA A 50 -2.58 7.48 9.95
CA ALA A 50 -2.51 8.28 11.17
C ALA A 50 -3.68 9.29 11.30
N ALA A 51 -4.07 9.93 10.19
CA ALA A 51 -5.22 10.83 10.14
C ALA A 51 -6.55 10.09 10.43
N ASP A 52 -6.63 8.82 10.06
CA ASP A 52 -7.76 7.94 10.33
C ASP A 52 -7.67 7.24 11.72
N GLY A 53 -6.76 7.70 12.63
CA GLY A 53 -6.67 7.29 14.03
C GLY A 53 -5.70 6.13 14.34
N ALA A 54 -4.96 5.63 13.35
CA ALA A 54 -3.98 4.55 13.57
C ALA A 54 -2.75 5.00 14.36
N LYS A 55 -2.12 4.05 15.06
CA LYS A 55 -0.74 4.14 15.51
C LYS A 55 0.16 3.60 14.41
N VAL A 56 1.00 4.44 13.80
CA VAL A 56 1.76 4.07 12.60
C VAL A 56 3.22 3.78 12.91
N ALA A 57 3.65 2.56 12.62
CA ALA A 57 5.06 2.19 12.59
C ALA A 57 5.61 2.44 11.17
N VAL A 58 6.39 3.50 11.02
CA VAL A 58 6.99 3.90 9.75
C VAL A 58 8.32 3.17 9.59
N PHE A 59 8.33 2.11 8.77
CA PHE A 59 9.52 1.31 8.50
C PHE A 59 10.23 1.83 7.25
N ASP A 60 11.50 2.19 7.38
CA ASP A 60 12.33 2.58 6.23
C ASP A 60 13.80 2.27 6.50
N MET A 61 14.56 1.99 5.44
CA MET A 61 16.02 1.87 5.53
C MET A 61 16.67 3.24 5.78
N ASN A 62 16.07 4.31 5.25
CA ASN A 62 16.42 5.70 5.53
C ASN A 62 15.60 6.21 6.73
N VAL A 63 16.19 6.11 7.92
CA VAL A 63 15.51 6.48 9.16
C VAL A 63 15.22 7.99 9.26
N GLU A 64 16.02 8.84 8.63
CA GLU A 64 15.80 10.29 8.60
C GLU A 64 14.54 10.62 7.79
N ALA A 65 14.34 9.95 6.64
CA ALA A 65 13.14 10.11 5.85
C ALA A 65 11.90 9.60 6.61
N ALA A 66 11.99 8.45 7.30
CA ALA A 66 10.93 7.95 8.16
C ALA A 66 10.60 8.93 9.30
N GLN A 67 11.63 9.50 9.95
CA GLN A 67 11.45 10.44 11.05
C GLN A 67 10.74 11.72 10.59
N LYS A 68 11.08 12.25 9.40
CA LYS A 68 10.38 13.40 8.83
C LYS A 68 8.88 13.14 8.69
N VAL A 69 8.48 11.96 8.17
CA VAL A 69 7.06 11.59 8.07
C VAL A 69 6.41 11.46 9.45
N VAL A 70 7.12 10.89 10.42
CA VAL A 70 6.66 10.81 11.82
C VAL A 70 6.43 12.19 12.42
N ASP A 71 7.34 13.13 12.18
CA ASP A 71 7.23 14.51 12.71
C ASP A 71 6.02 15.24 12.08
N GLU A 72 5.79 15.05 10.77
CA GLU A 72 4.59 15.57 10.10
C GLU A 72 3.29 14.97 10.67
N ILE A 73 3.27 13.66 10.95
CA ILE A 73 2.12 12.98 11.57
C ILE A 73 1.87 13.52 12.98
N LYS A 74 2.91 13.66 13.80
CA LYS A 74 2.80 14.19 15.16
C LYS A 74 2.36 15.65 15.19
N ALA A 75 2.86 16.45 14.27
CA ALA A 75 2.44 17.86 14.12
C ALA A 75 0.95 17.98 13.76
N ALA A 76 0.39 16.98 13.07
CA ALA A 76 -1.04 16.88 12.77
C ALA A 76 -1.86 16.23 13.90
N GLY A 77 -1.26 15.90 15.05
CA GLY A 77 -1.93 15.28 16.20
C GLY A 77 -2.03 13.76 16.15
N GLY A 78 -1.43 13.10 15.15
CA GLY A 78 -1.44 11.65 15.01
C GLY A 78 -0.34 10.96 15.84
N VAL A 79 -0.39 9.62 15.86
CA VAL A 79 0.58 8.78 16.58
C VAL A 79 1.43 7.99 15.59
N ALA A 80 2.73 8.21 15.60
CA ALA A 80 3.66 7.46 14.77
C ALA A 80 5.05 7.33 15.41
N GLN A 81 5.80 6.30 14.99
CA GLN A 81 7.19 6.09 15.34
C GLN A 81 7.97 5.55 14.14
N ALA A 82 9.19 6.05 13.97
CA ALA A 82 10.11 5.58 12.94
C ALA A 82 10.91 4.37 13.42
N PHE A 83 11.08 3.39 12.53
CA PHE A 83 11.90 2.22 12.76
C PHE A 83 12.81 2.02 11.55
N LYS A 84 14.12 2.01 11.79
CA LYS A 84 15.08 1.59 10.76
C LYS A 84 14.86 0.12 10.46
N CYS A 85 14.65 -0.24 9.20
CA CYS A 85 14.46 -1.63 8.80
C CYS A 85 14.87 -1.82 7.34
N ASN A 86 15.89 -2.63 7.14
CA ASN A 86 16.18 -3.20 5.83
C ASN A 86 15.36 -4.49 5.68
N ILE A 87 14.30 -4.44 4.88
CA ILE A 87 13.41 -5.59 4.70
C ILE A 87 14.07 -6.80 4.03
N THR A 88 15.25 -6.63 3.41
CA THR A 88 16.01 -7.74 2.81
C THR A 88 16.79 -8.54 3.87
N ASP A 89 16.95 -8.01 5.08
CA ASP A 89 17.55 -8.69 6.22
C ASP A 89 16.47 -9.20 7.18
N ARG A 90 16.38 -10.53 7.30
CA ARG A 90 15.37 -11.17 8.12
C ARG A 90 15.52 -10.82 9.61
N ALA A 91 16.72 -10.71 10.13
CA ALA A 91 16.94 -10.40 11.52
C ALA A 91 16.55 -8.95 11.86
N GLU A 92 16.84 -8.00 10.96
CA GLU A 92 16.37 -6.61 11.10
C GLU A 92 14.85 -6.53 11.08
N VAL A 93 14.18 -7.31 10.21
CA VAL A 93 12.71 -7.36 10.16
C VAL A 93 12.12 -7.88 11.46
N ASP A 94 12.61 -9.01 11.97
CA ASP A 94 12.11 -9.59 13.23
C ASP A 94 12.29 -8.62 14.41
N ALA A 95 13.46 -7.98 14.51
CA ALA A 95 13.74 -7.00 15.55
C ALA A 95 12.84 -5.74 15.42
N ALA A 96 12.66 -5.22 14.21
CA ALA A 96 11.83 -4.03 13.99
C ALA A 96 10.34 -4.30 14.25
N VAL A 97 9.82 -5.47 13.87
CA VAL A 97 8.43 -5.87 14.17
C VAL A 97 8.22 -5.99 15.66
N ALA A 98 9.11 -6.68 16.37
CA ALA A 98 9.03 -6.81 17.84
C ALA A 98 9.09 -5.45 18.54
N ALA A 99 9.98 -4.55 18.09
CA ALA A 99 10.08 -3.19 18.64
C ALA A 99 8.81 -2.36 18.37
N ALA A 100 8.20 -2.50 17.20
CA ALA A 100 6.94 -1.82 16.85
C ALA A 100 5.79 -2.33 17.71
N GLU A 101 5.67 -3.65 17.91
CA GLU A 101 4.64 -4.24 18.80
C GLU A 101 4.81 -3.80 20.26
N ALA A 102 6.04 -3.75 20.75
CA ALA A 102 6.33 -3.28 22.10
C ALA A 102 5.98 -1.80 22.30
N ALA A 103 6.20 -0.95 21.28
CA ALA A 103 5.99 0.48 21.38
C ALA A 103 4.53 0.92 21.11
N LEU A 104 3.84 0.28 20.16
CA LEU A 104 2.57 0.74 19.62
C LEU A 104 1.42 -0.25 19.85
N GLY A 105 1.74 -1.48 20.24
CA GLY A 105 0.79 -2.57 20.42
C GLY A 105 0.75 -3.54 19.22
N PRO A 106 -0.09 -4.58 19.29
CA PRO A 106 -0.12 -5.66 18.33
C PRO A 106 -0.44 -5.17 16.90
N ILE A 107 0.28 -5.71 15.90
CA ILE A 107 0.14 -5.29 14.52
C ILE A 107 -1.20 -5.74 13.95
N ALA A 108 -2.04 -4.78 13.59
CA ALA A 108 -3.36 -4.99 12.99
C ALA A 108 -3.32 -4.93 11.46
N VAL A 109 -2.47 -4.05 10.90
CA VAL A 109 -2.35 -3.87 9.45
C VAL A 109 -0.89 -3.90 9.03
N LEU A 110 -0.59 -4.60 7.94
CA LEU A 110 0.71 -4.54 7.26
C LEU A 110 0.51 -4.00 5.83
N VAL A 111 1.25 -2.94 5.50
CA VAL A 111 1.38 -2.43 4.14
C VAL A 111 2.80 -2.72 3.63
N ASN A 112 2.94 -3.71 2.76
CA ASN A 112 4.18 -4.00 2.05
C ASN A 112 4.30 -3.05 0.86
N ASN A 113 4.90 -1.88 1.08
CA ASN A 113 5.06 -0.84 0.07
C ASN A 113 6.52 -0.68 -0.39
N ALA A 114 7.51 -1.00 0.42
CA ALA A 114 8.91 -0.86 0.04
C ALA A 114 9.19 -1.54 -1.31
N GLY A 115 9.88 -0.85 -2.18
CA GLY A 115 10.19 -1.32 -3.52
C GLY A 115 11.30 -0.50 -4.17
N TRP A 116 11.92 -1.10 -5.18
CA TRP A 116 12.95 -0.47 -5.99
C TRP A 116 12.88 -1.03 -7.41
N ASP A 117 13.26 -0.23 -8.39
CA ASP A 117 13.24 -0.63 -9.79
C ASP A 117 14.47 -0.13 -10.55
N VAL A 118 14.72 -0.78 -11.69
CA VAL A 118 15.70 -0.37 -12.71
C VAL A 118 15.07 -0.52 -14.08
N PHE A 119 15.01 0.58 -14.82
CA PHE A 119 14.38 0.62 -16.13
C PHE A 119 15.38 0.46 -17.26
N LYS A 120 15.47 -0.77 -17.81
CA LYS A 120 16.27 -1.07 -19.00
C LYS A 120 15.85 -2.37 -19.67
N PRO A 121 16.10 -2.53 -20.99
CA PRO A 121 15.81 -3.78 -21.71
C PRO A 121 16.42 -4.98 -21.02
N PHE A 122 15.70 -6.09 -20.91
CA PHE A 122 16.13 -7.30 -20.22
C PHE A 122 17.52 -7.78 -20.62
N THR A 123 17.82 -7.77 -21.95
CA THR A 123 19.12 -8.19 -22.48
C THR A 123 20.29 -7.28 -22.08
N LYS A 124 20.01 -6.15 -21.44
CA LYS A 124 21.00 -5.19 -20.94
C LYS A 124 21.12 -5.21 -19.42
N THR A 125 20.27 -5.97 -18.72
CA THR A 125 20.36 -6.15 -17.28
C THR A 125 21.45 -7.14 -16.91
N VAL A 126 21.90 -7.11 -15.66
CA VAL A 126 22.92 -8.01 -15.13
C VAL A 126 22.41 -8.76 -13.88
N PRO A 127 22.92 -9.97 -13.57
CA PRO A 127 22.44 -10.77 -12.44
C PRO A 127 22.39 -10.03 -11.11
N ALA A 128 23.36 -9.20 -10.79
CA ALA A 128 23.39 -8.41 -9.55
C ALA A 128 22.19 -7.44 -9.41
N GLU A 129 21.64 -6.93 -10.52
CA GLU A 129 20.41 -6.14 -10.53
C GLU A 129 19.20 -7.03 -10.25
N TRP A 130 19.17 -8.25 -10.79
CA TRP A 130 18.09 -9.21 -10.54
C TRP A 130 18.03 -9.59 -9.07
N ASP A 131 19.20 -9.94 -8.49
CA ASP A 131 19.31 -10.29 -7.06
C ASP A 131 18.75 -9.16 -6.18
N LYS A 132 19.13 -7.91 -6.47
CA LYS A 132 18.63 -6.75 -5.74
C LYS A 132 17.13 -6.53 -5.93
N LEU A 133 16.61 -6.66 -7.17
CA LEU A 133 15.18 -6.54 -7.47
C LEU A 133 14.37 -7.61 -6.74
N ILE A 134 14.81 -8.86 -6.76
CA ILE A 134 14.15 -9.98 -6.09
C ILE A 134 14.20 -9.77 -4.56
N ALA A 135 15.37 -9.42 -4.03
CA ALA A 135 15.53 -9.21 -2.59
C ALA A 135 14.57 -8.15 -2.04
N ILE A 136 14.46 -6.99 -2.72
CA ILE A 136 13.62 -5.89 -2.24
C ILE A 136 12.14 -6.13 -2.55
N ASN A 137 11.79 -6.46 -3.81
CA ASN A 137 10.40 -6.45 -4.26
C ASN A 137 9.62 -7.74 -3.95
N LEU A 138 10.31 -8.84 -3.64
CA LEU A 138 9.68 -10.12 -3.32
C LEU A 138 10.13 -10.66 -1.97
N THR A 139 11.43 -10.93 -1.77
CA THR A 139 11.93 -11.55 -0.55
C THR A 139 11.66 -10.69 0.69
N GLY A 140 11.85 -9.37 0.58
CA GLY A 140 11.53 -8.45 1.69
C GLY A 140 10.07 -8.49 2.11
N ALA A 141 9.14 -8.59 1.16
CA ALA A 141 7.72 -8.77 1.48
C ALA A 141 7.45 -10.14 2.14
N LEU A 142 8.16 -11.22 1.71
CA LEU A 142 8.07 -12.52 2.37
C LEU A 142 8.54 -12.45 3.83
N HIS A 143 9.64 -11.76 4.11
CA HIS A 143 10.14 -11.57 5.48
C HIS A 143 9.11 -10.85 6.35
N MET A 144 8.53 -9.75 5.86
CA MET A 144 7.52 -8.99 6.60
C MET A 144 6.25 -9.82 6.86
N LEU A 145 5.73 -10.51 5.83
CA LEU A 145 4.56 -11.37 5.95
C LEU A 145 4.79 -12.48 6.96
N HIS A 146 5.93 -13.15 6.89
CA HIS A 146 6.27 -14.24 7.81
C HIS A 146 6.45 -13.76 9.26
N ALA A 147 6.91 -12.52 9.46
CA ALA A 147 7.09 -11.95 10.80
C ALA A 147 5.74 -11.57 11.46
N VAL A 148 4.75 -11.08 10.70
CA VAL A 148 3.49 -10.57 11.30
C VAL A 148 2.34 -11.58 11.28
N LEU A 149 2.30 -12.50 10.32
CA LEU A 149 1.18 -13.44 10.16
C LEU A 149 0.92 -14.33 11.38
N PRO A 150 1.93 -14.87 12.08
CA PRO A 150 1.67 -15.71 13.26
C PRO A 150 0.87 -14.98 14.35
N GLY A 151 1.26 -13.74 14.68
CA GLY A 151 0.55 -12.93 15.66
C GLY A 151 -0.86 -12.52 15.20
N MET A 152 -1.03 -12.19 13.92
CA MET A 152 -2.36 -11.92 13.34
C MET A 152 -3.26 -13.18 13.40
N ALA A 153 -2.72 -14.36 13.08
CA ALA A 153 -3.48 -15.61 13.10
C ALA A 153 -3.92 -16.01 14.51
N GLU A 154 -3.05 -15.83 15.51
CA GLU A 154 -3.37 -16.07 16.93
C GLU A 154 -4.51 -15.18 17.41
N ARG A 155 -4.48 -13.89 17.06
CA ARG A 155 -5.52 -12.91 17.40
C ARG A 155 -6.78 -13.03 16.52
N LYS A 156 -6.74 -13.83 15.46
CA LYS A 156 -7.82 -13.97 14.45
C LYS A 156 -8.23 -12.62 13.84
N TYR A 157 -7.25 -11.76 13.59
CA TYR A 157 -7.44 -10.46 12.97
C TYR A 157 -6.16 -10.02 12.26
N GLY A 158 -6.31 -9.56 11.03
CA GLY A 158 -5.23 -8.96 10.26
C GLY A 158 -5.71 -8.38 8.94
N ARG A 159 -5.06 -7.31 8.49
CA ARG A 159 -5.25 -6.70 7.17
C ARG A 159 -3.90 -6.57 6.50
N ILE A 160 -3.74 -7.17 5.35
CA ILE A 160 -2.49 -7.12 4.58
C ILE A 160 -2.78 -6.47 3.24
N VAL A 161 -2.04 -5.41 2.93
CA VAL A 161 -2.10 -4.72 1.65
C VAL A 161 -0.72 -4.74 1.02
N ASN A 162 -0.57 -5.51 -0.04
CA ASN A 162 0.67 -5.58 -0.79
C ASN A 162 0.64 -4.60 -1.98
N ILE A 163 1.69 -3.78 -2.11
CA ILE A 163 1.81 -2.84 -3.22
C ILE A 163 2.58 -3.52 -4.34
N ALA A 164 1.84 -3.93 -5.37
CA ALA A 164 2.41 -4.49 -6.58
C ALA A 164 2.73 -3.37 -7.61
N SER A 165 2.26 -3.50 -8.83
CA SER A 165 2.38 -2.54 -9.93
C SER A 165 1.44 -2.96 -11.06
N ASP A 166 1.00 -2.05 -11.91
CA ASP A 166 0.37 -2.41 -13.18
C ASP A 166 1.29 -3.24 -14.07
N ALA A 167 2.62 -3.09 -13.93
CA ALA A 167 3.61 -3.97 -14.57
C ALA A 167 3.44 -5.46 -14.20
N ALA A 168 2.89 -5.78 -13.02
CA ALA A 168 2.57 -7.15 -12.62
C ALA A 168 1.38 -7.74 -13.37
N ARG A 169 0.53 -6.91 -13.96
CA ARG A 169 -0.72 -7.31 -14.62
C ARG A 169 -0.57 -7.41 -16.13
N GLY A 170 0.02 -6.40 -16.75
CA GLY A 170 0.17 -6.33 -18.21
C GLY A 170 1.60 -6.52 -18.71
N GLY A 171 2.57 -6.58 -17.82
CA GLY A 171 3.99 -6.41 -18.17
C GLY A 171 4.31 -4.94 -18.43
N SER A 172 5.60 -4.61 -18.37
CA SER A 172 6.09 -3.27 -18.69
C SER A 172 7.44 -3.39 -19.41
N SER A 173 7.57 -2.69 -20.52
CA SER A 173 8.82 -2.69 -21.29
C SER A 173 9.94 -2.05 -20.47
N GLY A 174 11.03 -2.77 -20.30
CA GLY A 174 12.18 -2.33 -19.50
C GLY A 174 12.13 -2.72 -18.01
N GLU A 175 11.07 -3.38 -17.55
CA GLU A 175 10.86 -3.76 -16.13
C GLU A 175 10.65 -5.28 -15.96
N ALA A 176 11.32 -6.12 -16.75
CA ALA A 176 11.02 -7.56 -16.81
C ALA A 176 11.12 -8.26 -15.45
N VAL A 177 12.23 -8.08 -14.71
CA VAL A 177 12.44 -8.72 -13.40
C VAL A 177 11.55 -8.09 -12.33
N TYR A 178 11.38 -6.79 -12.37
CA TYR A 178 10.45 -6.08 -11.49
C TYR A 178 9.01 -6.59 -11.68
N SER A 179 8.54 -6.69 -12.95
CA SER A 179 7.22 -7.24 -13.29
C SER A 179 7.05 -8.66 -12.76
N ALA A 180 8.09 -9.51 -12.89
CA ALA A 180 8.09 -10.87 -12.36
C ALA A 180 7.95 -10.90 -10.83
N CYS A 181 8.71 -10.05 -10.10
CA CYS A 181 8.62 -9.94 -8.64
C CYS A 181 7.22 -9.48 -8.20
N LYS A 182 6.70 -8.44 -8.84
CA LYS A 182 5.36 -7.90 -8.51
C LYS A 182 4.24 -8.86 -8.92
N GLY A 183 4.40 -9.63 -10.01
CA GLY A 183 3.51 -10.73 -10.38
C GLY A 183 3.54 -11.88 -9.36
N GLY A 184 4.73 -12.24 -8.87
CA GLY A 184 4.91 -13.20 -7.79
C GLY A 184 4.20 -12.77 -6.50
N LEU A 185 4.27 -11.48 -6.16
CA LEU A 185 3.58 -10.92 -5.00
C LEU A 185 2.05 -11.00 -5.14
N VAL A 186 1.52 -10.80 -6.35
CA VAL A 186 0.08 -10.98 -6.66
C VAL A 186 -0.35 -12.44 -6.42
N ALA A 187 0.41 -13.40 -6.95
CA ALA A 187 0.10 -14.82 -6.76
C ALA A 187 0.19 -15.25 -5.29
N LEU A 188 1.24 -14.84 -4.59
CA LEU A 188 1.43 -15.05 -3.15
C LEU A 188 0.25 -14.52 -2.34
N SER A 189 -0.21 -13.30 -2.64
CA SER A 189 -1.32 -12.67 -1.93
C SER A 189 -2.61 -13.50 -2.01
N LYS A 190 -2.91 -14.06 -3.19
CA LYS A 190 -4.08 -14.93 -3.39
C LYS A 190 -3.98 -16.24 -2.60
N THR A 191 -2.78 -16.78 -2.48
CA THR A 191 -2.52 -17.98 -1.67
C THR A 191 -2.75 -17.70 -0.20
N LEU A 192 -2.09 -16.66 0.34
CA LEU A 192 -2.22 -16.27 1.74
C LEU A 192 -3.65 -15.86 2.12
N ALA A 193 -4.39 -15.23 1.20
CA ALA A 193 -5.80 -14.93 1.39
C ALA A 193 -6.64 -16.19 1.65
N ARG A 194 -6.36 -17.30 0.95
CA ARG A 194 -7.04 -18.59 1.17
C ARG A 194 -6.60 -19.28 2.45
N GLU A 195 -5.29 -19.29 2.72
CA GLU A 195 -4.72 -19.97 3.89
C GLU A 195 -5.20 -19.34 5.21
N HIS A 196 -5.35 -18.00 5.23
CA HIS A 196 -5.66 -17.26 6.44
C HIS A 196 -7.10 -16.74 6.56
N ALA A 197 -7.99 -17.07 5.61
CA ALA A 197 -9.38 -16.62 5.65
C ALA A 197 -10.12 -17.02 6.94
N ARG A 198 -9.86 -18.24 7.43
CA ARG A 198 -10.49 -18.75 8.66
C ARG A 198 -10.00 -18.06 9.94
N GLN A 199 -8.89 -17.33 9.87
CA GLN A 199 -8.38 -16.46 10.93
C GLN A 199 -8.83 -14.99 10.77
N SER A 200 -9.80 -14.71 9.91
CA SER A 200 -10.31 -13.35 9.64
C SER A 200 -9.22 -12.37 9.17
N ILE A 201 -8.20 -12.90 8.46
CA ILE A 201 -7.15 -12.10 7.85
C ILE A 201 -7.48 -11.91 6.38
N THR A 202 -7.49 -10.66 5.92
CA THR A 202 -7.62 -10.34 4.50
C THR A 202 -6.26 -9.98 3.91
N VAL A 203 -6.03 -10.40 2.66
CA VAL A 203 -4.81 -10.09 1.91
C VAL A 203 -5.20 -9.58 0.54
N ASN A 204 -4.96 -8.30 0.28
CA ASN A 204 -5.30 -7.65 -0.99
C ASN A 204 -4.09 -6.95 -1.61
N VAL A 205 -4.20 -6.63 -2.88
CA VAL A 205 -3.12 -6.04 -3.68
C VAL A 205 -3.60 -4.75 -4.34
N VAL A 206 -2.82 -3.69 -4.17
CA VAL A 206 -2.96 -2.46 -4.94
C VAL A 206 -1.84 -2.41 -5.97
N CYS A 207 -2.21 -2.17 -7.23
CA CYS A 207 -1.29 -2.02 -8.36
C CYS A 207 -1.28 -0.55 -8.79
N PRO A 208 -0.27 0.24 -8.40
CA PRO A 208 -0.10 1.59 -8.91
C PRO A 208 0.20 1.60 -10.41
N GLY A 209 -0.36 2.56 -11.14
CA GLY A 209 0.18 3.05 -12.40
C GLY A 209 1.29 4.08 -12.18
N PRO A 210 1.73 4.79 -13.24
CA PRO A 210 2.72 5.85 -13.13
C PRO A 210 2.28 6.91 -12.11
N THR A 211 3.04 7.01 -11.02
CA THR A 211 2.73 7.86 -9.87
C THR A 211 3.88 8.83 -9.62
N ASP A 212 3.57 10.09 -9.37
CA ASP A 212 4.53 11.16 -9.09
C ASP A 212 5.28 10.91 -7.77
N THR A 213 6.44 10.30 -7.89
CA THR A 213 7.29 9.86 -6.77
C THR A 213 8.76 9.96 -7.15
N ALA A 214 9.65 9.96 -6.18
CA ALA A 214 11.08 9.90 -6.41
C ALA A 214 11.51 8.65 -7.22
N LEU A 215 10.78 7.53 -7.10
CA LEU A 215 11.04 6.33 -7.89
C LEU A 215 10.80 6.60 -9.39
N LEU A 216 9.66 7.21 -9.75
CA LEU A 216 9.37 7.58 -11.14
C LEU A 216 10.35 8.62 -11.67
N ALA A 217 10.71 9.61 -10.84
CA ALA A 217 11.72 10.61 -11.20
C ALA A 217 13.06 9.95 -11.54
N GLY A 218 13.53 9.01 -10.70
CA GLY A 218 14.77 8.26 -10.97
C GLY A 218 14.71 7.41 -12.24
N VAL A 219 13.54 6.82 -12.57
CA VAL A 219 13.33 6.14 -13.85
C VAL A 219 13.42 7.13 -15.02
N ALA A 220 12.81 8.31 -14.87
CA ALA A 220 12.81 9.33 -15.92
C ALA A 220 14.21 9.92 -16.17
N GLU A 221 15.01 10.11 -15.13
CA GLU A 221 16.41 10.59 -15.24
C GLU A 221 17.29 9.67 -16.12
N GLY A 222 17.01 8.36 -16.11
CA GLY A 222 17.68 7.39 -16.98
C GLY A 222 17.24 7.41 -18.44
N ALA A 223 16.17 8.13 -18.78
CA ALA A 223 15.66 8.23 -20.14
C ALA A 223 16.42 9.26 -20.97
N ARG A 224 16.43 9.07 -22.31
CA ARG A 224 17.05 10.02 -23.25
C ARG A 224 16.41 11.43 -23.19
N ASP A 225 15.11 11.46 -22.88
CA ASP A 225 14.32 12.71 -22.75
C ASP A 225 13.29 12.50 -21.62
N PRO A 226 13.64 12.90 -20.39
CA PRO A 226 12.79 12.73 -19.21
C PRO A 226 11.42 13.40 -19.36
N ALA A 227 11.37 14.62 -19.89
CA ALA A 227 10.12 15.37 -20.04
C ALA A 227 9.17 14.67 -21.01
N LYS A 228 9.69 14.19 -22.14
CA LYS A 228 8.91 13.45 -23.13
C LYS A 228 8.39 12.13 -22.58
N LEU A 229 9.16 11.44 -21.75
CA LEU A 229 8.71 10.21 -21.09
C LEU A 229 7.54 10.50 -20.14
N ILE A 230 7.63 11.52 -19.32
CA ILE A 230 6.55 11.91 -18.40
C ILE A 230 5.29 12.30 -19.17
N GLU A 231 5.41 13.08 -20.25
CA GLU A 231 4.24 13.43 -21.09
C GLU A 231 3.65 12.20 -21.79
N ALA A 232 4.46 11.23 -22.19
CA ALA A 232 3.97 9.98 -22.75
C ALA A 232 3.16 9.17 -21.71
N PHE A 233 3.60 9.11 -20.44
CA PHE A 233 2.82 8.51 -19.38
C PHE A 233 1.49 9.23 -19.15
N LYS A 234 1.50 10.56 -19.04
CA LYS A 234 0.26 11.35 -18.89
C LYS A 234 -0.72 11.11 -20.04
N SER A 235 -0.22 11.09 -21.28
CA SER A 235 -1.04 10.87 -22.46
C SER A 235 -1.62 9.46 -22.54
N ALA A 236 -0.93 8.45 -21.98
CA ALA A 236 -1.42 7.07 -21.94
C ALA A 236 -2.47 6.84 -20.85
N ILE A 237 -2.50 7.67 -19.82
CA ILE A 237 -3.44 7.56 -18.71
C ILE A 237 -4.77 8.22 -19.09
N PRO A 238 -5.92 7.52 -19.14
CA PRO A 238 -7.21 8.11 -19.50
C PRO A 238 -7.62 9.35 -18.68
N LEU A 239 -7.27 9.40 -17.38
CA LEU A 239 -7.49 10.60 -16.56
C LEU A 239 -6.52 11.75 -16.85
N GLY A 240 -5.57 11.63 -17.79
CA GLY A 240 -4.70 12.67 -18.30
C GLY A 240 -3.66 13.22 -17.31
N ARG A 241 -3.38 12.53 -16.22
CA ARG A 241 -2.39 12.94 -15.23
C ARG A 241 -1.68 11.74 -14.61
N LEU A 242 -0.49 11.96 -14.06
CA LEU A 242 0.13 10.99 -13.17
C LEU A 242 -0.73 10.80 -11.91
N GLY A 243 -0.70 9.60 -11.35
CA GLY A 243 -1.20 9.35 -10.01
C GLY A 243 -0.43 10.21 -8.99
N GLN A 244 -1.11 10.64 -7.94
CA GLN A 244 -0.47 11.24 -6.77
C GLN A 244 -0.39 10.20 -5.65
N PRO A 245 0.60 10.23 -4.77
CA PRO A 245 0.69 9.31 -3.63
C PRO A 245 -0.60 9.22 -2.81
N ALA A 246 -1.36 10.32 -2.70
CA ALA A 246 -2.65 10.36 -2.02
C ALA A 246 -3.74 9.53 -2.71
N ASP A 247 -3.71 9.42 -4.06
CA ASP A 247 -4.66 8.59 -4.80
C ASP A 247 -4.52 7.10 -4.37
N LEU A 248 -3.28 6.66 -4.15
CA LEU A 248 -2.96 5.30 -3.73
C LEU A 248 -3.29 5.08 -2.25
N ALA A 249 -2.93 6.05 -1.39
CA ALA A 249 -3.14 5.96 0.05
C ALA A 249 -4.60 5.72 0.42
N SER A 250 -5.55 6.29 -0.34
CA SER A 250 -6.98 6.09 -0.13
C SER A 250 -7.43 4.63 -0.38
N ALA A 251 -7.00 4.02 -1.48
CA ALA A 251 -7.30 2.62 -1.78
C ALA A 251 -6.62 1.67 -0.79
N ILE A 252 -5.38 1.99 -0.38
CA ILE A 252 -4.61 1.22 0.60
C ILE A 252 -5.31 1.26 1.97
N ALA A 253 -5.74 2.43 2.41
CA ALA A 253 -6.46 2.59 3.67
C ALA A 253 -7.80 1.83 3.65
N PHE A 254 -8.55 1.90 2.54
CA PHE A 254 -9.79 1.12 2.38
C PHE A 254 -9.53 -0.38 2.57
N PHE A 255 -8.54 -0.97 1.89
CA PHE A 255 -8.23 -2.39 2.07
C PHE A 255 -7.67 -2.74 3.45
N GLY A 256 -7.05 -1.78 4.14
CA GLY A 256 -6.59 -1.93 5.52
C GLY A 256 -7.71 -1.81 6.56
N SER A 257 -8.91 -1.37 6.17
CA SER A 257 -10.02 -1.09 7.08
C SER A 257 -10.93 -2.30 7.32
N ASP A 258 -11.85 -2.15 8.26
CA ASP A 258 -12.90 -3.15 8.48
C ASP A 258 -14.02 -3.09 7.43
N ASP A 259 -14.16 -1.98 6.70
CA ASP A 259 -15.09 -1.86 5.56
C ASP A 259 -14.74 -2.86 4.44
N ALA A 260 -13.46 -3.26 4.34
CA ALA A 260 -12.99 -4.29 3.42
C ALA A 260 -12.96 -5.70 4.02
N SER A 261 -13.60 -5.95 5.17
CA SER A 261 -13.52 -7.23 5.90
C SER A 261 -14.01 -8.45 5.11
N PHE A 262 -14.86 -8.25 4.09
CA PHE A 262 -15.33 -9.32 3.20
C PHE A 262 -14.63 -9.33 1.83
N ILE A 263 -13.54 -8.55 1.69
CA ILE A 263 -12.76 -8.45 0.46
C ILE A 263 -11.37 -9.04 0.72
N THR A 264 -11.06 -10.17 0.08
CA THR A 264 -9.74 -10.81 0.19
C THR A 264 -9.32 -11.43 -1.13
N GLY A 265 -8.01 -11.52 -1.38
CA GLY A 265 -7.43 -12.04 -2.62
C GLY A 265 -7.64 -11.15 -3.84
N GLN A 266 -8.10 -9.91 -3.65
CA GLN A 266 -8.37 -9.00 -4.76
C GLN A 266 -7.12 -8.23 -5.19
N VAL A 267 -7.11 -7.88 -6.47
CA VAL A 267 -6.02 -7.14 -7.11
C VAL A 267 -6.65 -5.99 -7.88
N ILE A 268 -6.42 -4.77 -7.42
CA ILE A 268 -6.96 -3.59 -8.10
C ILE A 268 -5.85 -2.71 -8.66
N SER A 269 -6.07 -2.14 -9.83
CA SER A 269 -5.23 -1.07 -10.38
C SER A 269 -5.73 0.29 -9.92
N VAL A 270 -4.81 1.12 -9.44
CA VAL A 270 -5.04 2.54 -9.15
C VAL A 270 -4.15 3.32 -10.10
N SER A 271 -4.63 3.50 -11.32
CA SER A 271 -3.80 3.91 -12.46
C SER A 271 -4.47 4.95 -13.37
N GLY A 272 -5.59 5.54 -12.94
CA GLY A 272 -6.33 6.50 -13.74
C GLY A 272 -6.90 5.91 -15.04
N GLY A 273 -7.16 4.60 -15.05
CA GLY A 273 -7.69 3.89 -16.20
C GLY A 273 -6.62 3.34 -17.18
N LEU A 274 -5.32 3.49 -16.87
CA LEU A 274 -4.26 2.94 -17.72
C LEU A 274 -4.35 1.42 -17.86
N THR A 275 -4.71 0.74 -16.78
CA THR A 275 -4.86 -0.71 -16.74
C THR A 275 -6.28 -1.06 -16.27
N MET A 276 -7.02 -1.78 -17.13
CA MET A 276 -8.39 -2.22 -16.89
C MET A 276 -8.44 -3.73 -17.09
N HIS A 277 -8.16 -4.50 -16.05
CA HIS A 277 -8.28 -5.95 -16.07
C HIS A 277 -9.43 -6.40 -15.17
N GLY A 278 -10.34 -7.18 -15.72
CA GLY A 278 -11.37 -7.92 -15.01
C GLY A 278 -10.82 -9.19 -14.37
#